data_ce8b8cbd8daafb9a612b1026a277ee40
#
_entry.id   ce8b8cbd8daafb9a612b1026a277ee40
#
_cell.length_a   1.000
_cell.length_b   1.000
_cell.length_c   1.000
_cell.angle_alpha   90.00
_cell.angle_beta   90.00
_cell.angle_gamma   90.00
#
_symmetry.space_group_name_H-M   'P 1'
#
loop_
_entity.id
_entity.type
_entity.pdbx_description
1 polymer ?
#
loop_
_entity_poly.entity_id
_entity_poly.type
_entity_poly.pdbx_seq_one_letter_code
_entity_poly.pdbx_strand_id
1 'polypeptide(L)'
;MLIDSGLSVKELERRLASIGRKAEELDAVFLTHEHSDHVSGVGPLVRRYGIPLYATEGTMRAGEKSLGRTTQCQLIRAGEPVRVDGLALEPYATSHDARESVAYVVHCKNRKLGHATDMGTITPTAREKLKNAHVLLVESNHDVEMLDVGPYPWSVKQRIKSKLGHLSNEACGDLLATVSHSGLKQVVLMHLSHTNNHPEIAYITARQAMGSHAHQMVLAQQDRATELVEV
;
A
#
# COMPACT_ATOMS: atom_id res chain seq x y z
N MET A 1 2.06 -8.09 12.11
CA MET A 1 0.84 -7.65 11.38
C MET A 1 1.07 -7.65 9.88
N LEU A 2 0.01 -7.66 9.07
CA LEU A 2 0.02 -7.62 7.60
C LEU A 2 -0.95 -6.54 7.11
N ILE A 3 -0.60 -5.79 6.08
CA ILE A 3 -1.51 -4.89 5.36
C ILE A 3 -1.75 -5.52 4.00
N ASP A 4 -3.00 -5.84 3.71
CA ASP A 4 -3.49 -6.53 2.52
C ASP A 4 -2.89 -7.92 2.26
N SER A 5 -3.60 -8.76 1.52
CA SER A 5 -3.12 -10.03 1.01
C SER A 5 -3.92 -10.46 -0.20
N GLY A 6 -3.55 -9.99 -1.38
CA GLY A 6 -4.11 -10.46 -2.65
C GLY A 6 -3.57 -11.82 -3.09
N LEU A 7 -2.46 -12.26 -2.51
CA LEU A 7 -1.82 -13.53 -2.82
C LEU A 7 -2.53 -14.71 -2.16
N SER A 8 -2.44 -15.89 -2.76
CA SER A 8 -2.88 -17.11 -2.08
C SER A 8 -2.08 -17.34 -0.79
N VAL A 9 -2.68 -18.03 0.18
CA VAL A 9 -2.00 -18.34 1.47
C VAL A 9 -0.66 -19.04 1.24
N LYS A 10 -0.60 -20.01 0.32
CA LYS A 10 0.62 -20.73 -0.03
C LYS A 10 1.72 -19.78 -0.56
N GLU A 11 1.36 -18.83 -1.40
CA GLU A 11 2.32 -17.88 -1.95
C GLU A 11 2.77 -16.86 -0.89
N LEU A 12 1.87 -16.41 -0.02
CA LEU A 12 2.22 -15.56 1.11
C LEU A 12 3.21 -16.28 2.05
N GLU A 13 2.93 -17.53 2.43
CA GLU A 13 3.82 -18.35 3.25
C GLU A 13 5.21 -18.50 2.63
N ARG A 14 5.26 -18.76 1.31
CA ARG A 14 6.53 -18.85 0.57
C ARG A 14 7.33 -17.56 0.64
N ARG A 15 6.66 -16.40 0.48
CA ARG A 15 7.33 -15.09 0.55
C ARG A 15 7.76 -14.72 1.95
N LEU A 16 6.95 -15.00 2.96
CA LEU A 16 7.34 -14.82 4.35
C LEU A 16 8.56 -15.68 4.70
N ALA A 17 8.56 -16.96 4.27
CA ALA A 17 9.69 -17.84 4.49
C ALA A 17 10.99 -17.34 3.82
N SER A 18 10.90 -16.70 2.65
CA SER A 18 12.09 -16.15 1.95
C SER A 18 12.76 -15.00 2.71
N ILE A 19 12.05 -14.37 3.66
CA ILE A 19 12.58 -13.31 4.54
C ILE A 19 12.70 -13.78 5.99
N GLY A 20 12.68 -15.12 6.23
CA GLY A 20 12.83 -15.71 7.56
C GLY A 20 11.63 -15.51 8.49
N ARG A 21 10.43 -15.28 7.96
CA ARG A 21 9.19 -15.07 8.72
C ARG A 21 8.17 -16.17 8.44
N LYS A 22 7.17 -16.30 9.33
CA LYS A 22 6.09 -17.27 9.21
C LYS A 22 4.74 -16.60 9.36
N ALA A 23 3.69 -17.20 8.76
CA ALA A 23 2.34 -16.66 8.83
C ALA A 23 1.74 -16.75 10.24
N GLU A 24 2.20 -17.72 11.04
CA GLU A 24 1.82 -17.88 12.45
C GLU A 24 2.28 -16.73 13.36
N GLU A 25 3.26 -15.93 12.89
CA GLU A 25 3.77 -14.75 13.60
C GLU A 25 2.91 -13.50 13.37
N LEU A 26 1.84 -13.60 12.58
CA LEU A 26 0.97 -12.47 12.27
C LEU A 26 -0.10 -12.29 13.36
N ASP A 27 -0.08 -11.15 14.03
CA ASP A 27 -1.04 -10.79 15.10
C ASP A 27 -2.32 -10.16 14.55
N ALA A 28 -2.28 -9.59 13.36
CA ALA A 28 -3.41 -8.91 12.73
C ALA A 28 -3.24 -8.78 11.21
N VAL A 29 -4.37 -8.75 10.50
CA VAL A 29 -4.46 -8.33 9.09
C VAL A 29 -5.29 -7.06 9.00
N PHE A 30 -4.77 -6.05 8.31
CA PHE A 30 -5.45 -4.80 8.00
C PHE A 30 -5.74 -4.75 6.51
N LEU A 31 -6.95 -4.34 6.12
CA LEU A 31 -7.30 -4.12 4.72
C LEU A 31 -7.35 -2.65 4.38
N THR A 32 -6.80 -2.30 3.23
CA THR A 32 -6.94 -0.96 2.65
C THR A 32 -8.30 -0.82 1.96
N HIS A 33 -8.67 -1.78 1.13
CA HIS A 33 -9.93 -1.81 0.38
C HIS A 33 -10.24 -3.21 -0.20
N GLU A 34 -11.35 -3.35 -0.90
CA GLU A 34 -11.92 -4.64 -1.33
C GLU A 34 -11.46 -5.16 -2.70
N HIS A 35 -10.58 -4.48 -3.44
CA HIS A 35 -10.13 -4.98 -4.74
C HIS A 35 -9.39 -6.32 -4.62
N SER A 36 -9.49 -7.15 -5.65
CA SER A 36 -9.05 -8.55 -5.61
C SER A 36 -7.58 -8.74 -5.30
N ASP A 37 -6.74 -7.86 -5.78
CA ASP A 37 -5.29 -7.85 -5.55
C ASP A 37 -4.89 -7.47 -4.11
N HIS A 38 -5.86 -7.02 -3.29
CA HIS A 38 -5.70 -6.74 -1.87
C HIS A 38 -6.40 -7.78 -0.97
N VAL A 39 -7.57 -8.28 -1.37
CA VAL A 39 -8.45 -9.03 -0.48
C VAL A 39 -8.47 -10.54 -0.71
N SER A 40 -8.08 -11.04 -1.91
CA SER A 40 -8.35 -12.43 -2.32
C SER A 40 -7.78 -13.49 -1.40
N GLY A 41 -6.62 -13.27 -0.81
CA GLY A 41 -5.97 -14.20 0.12
C GLY A 41 -6.36 -14.00 1.58
N VAL A 42 -6.98 -12.88 1.93
CA VAL A 42 -7.24 -12.51 3.34
C VAL A 42 -8.19 -13.46 4.03
N GLY A 43 -9.34 -13.76 3.43
CA GLY A 43 -10.33 -14.66 4.05
C GLY A 43 -9.76 -16.04 4.38
N PRO A 44 -9.13 -16.76 3.43
CA PRO A 44 -8.43 -18.01 3.72
C PRO A 44 -7.34 -17.89 4.79
N LEU A 45 -6.55 -16.82 4.77
CA LEU A 45 -5.46 -16.57 5.72
C LEU A 45 -5.99 -16.44 7.16
N VAL A 46 -6.94 -15.54 7.39
CA VAL A 46 -7.48 -15.28 8.74
C VAL A 46 -8.21 -16.49 9.32
N ARG A 47 -8.88 -17.27 8.47
CA ARG A 47 -9.51 -18.53 8.91
C ARG A 47 -8.50 -19.61 9.28
N ARG A 48 -7.42 -19.74 8.49
CA ARG A 48 -6.41 -20.78 8.73
C ARG A 48 -5.60 -20.54 10.00
N TYR A 49 -5.26 -19.29 10.28
CA TYR A 49 -4.38 -18.93 11.40
C TYR A 49 -5.12 -18.32 12.59
N GLY A 50 -6.45 -18.10 12.51
CA GLY A 50 -7.20 -17.45 13.57
C GLY A 50 -6.81 -15.99 13.81
N ILE A 51 -6.35 -15.28 12.78
CA ILE A 51 -5.84 -13.92 12.88
C ILE A 51 -7.00 -12.92 12.81
N PRO A 52 -7.07 -11.90 13.69
CA PRO A 52 -8.07 -10.85 13.60
C PRO A 52 -7.89 -9.99 12.35
N LEU A 53 -9.03 -9.63 11.72
CA LEU A 53 -9.12 -8.79 10.54
C LEU A 53 -9.63 -7.41 10.92
N TYR A 54 -8.95 -6.37 10.44
CA TYR A 54 -9.31 -4.98 10.61
C TYR A 54 -9.62 -4.35 9.25
N ALA A 55 -10.80 -3.78 9.07
CA ALA A 55 -11.19 -3.10 7.84
C ALA A 55 -12.29 -2.06 8.10
N THR A 56 -12.50 -1.12 7.19
CA THR A 56 -13.64 -0.21 7.23
C THR A 56 -14.94 -0.97 6.96
N GLU A 57 -16.08 -0.40 7.37
CA GLU A 57 -17.38 -1.02 7.15
C GLU A 57 -17.67 -1.18 5.65
N GLY A 58 -17.32 -0.17 4.85
CA GLY A 58 -17.49 -0.21 3.40
C GLY A 58 -16.69 -1.32 2.75
N THR A 59 -15.40 -1.46 3.11
CA THR A 59 -14.51 -2.54 2.64
C THR A 59 -15.04 -3.91 3.02
N MET A 60 -15.51 -4.09 4.28
CA MET A 60 -16.07 -5.36 4.72
C MET A 60 -17.31 -5.78 3.93
N ARG A 61 -18.25 -4.83 3.71
CA ARG A 61 -19.48 -5.11 2.95
C ARG A 61 -19.17 -5.43 1.48
N ALA A 62 -18.31 -4.64 0.84
CA ALA A 62 -17.98 -4.84 -0.56
C ALA A 62 -17.11 -6.08 -0.80
N GLY A 63 -16.22 -6.41 0.15
CA GLY A 63 -15.33 -7.58 0.12
C GLY A 63 -15.97 -8.90 0.59
N GLU A 64 -17.23 -8.92 1.04
CA GLU A 64 -17.88 -10.06 1.68
C GLU A 64 -17.73 -11.39 0.92
N LYS A 65 -17.86 -11.37 -0.41
CA LYS A 65 -17.71 -12.57 -1.25
C LYS A 65 -16.29 -13.13 -1.23
N SER A 66 -15.29 -12.27 -1.27
CA SER A 66 -13.87 -12.66 -1.28
C SER A 66 -13.41 -13.09 0.11
N LEU A 67 -13.86 -12.40 1.14
CA LEU A 67 -13.52 -12.69 2.53
C LEU A 67 -14.19 -13.97 3.02
N GLY A 68 -15.44 -14.22 2.61
CA GLY A 68 -16.26 -15.28 3.16
C GLY A 68 -16.55 -15.06 4.66
N ARG A 69 -16.85 -16.15 5.39
CA ARG A 69 -17.09 -16.05 6.84
C ARG A 69 -15.78 -15.73 7.57
N THR A 70 -15.72 -14.57 8.21
CA THR A 70 -14.62 -14.15 9.09
C THR A 70 -15.14 -14.13 10.54
N THR A 71 -14.44 -14.81 11.44
CA THR A 71 -14.90 -14.97 12.84
C THR A 71 -14.43 -13.87 13.78
N GLN A 72 -13.36 -13.15 13.40
CA GLN A 72 -12.75 -12.10 14.20
C GLN A 72 -12.52 -10.87 13.32
N CYS A 73 -13.59 -10.12 13.06
CA CYS A 73 -13.52 -8.88 12.32
C CYS A 73 -13.74 -7.68 13.25
N GLN A 74 -12.87 -6.69 13.16
CA GLN A 74 -12.98 -5.42 13.88
C GLN A 74 -13.11 -4.28 12.87
N LEU A 75 -14.14 -3.48 13.02
CA LEU A 75 -14.35 -2.30 12.18
C LEU A 75 -13.44 -1.17 12.62
N ILE A 76 -12.79 -0.54 11.64
CA ILE A 76 -11.95 0.64 11.84
C ILE A 76 -12.53 1.84 11.08
N ARG A 77 -12.09 3.05 11.46
CA ARG A 77 -12.48 4.30 10.80
C ARG A 77 -11.27 5.16 10.51
N ALA A 78 -11.30 5.84 9.37
CA ALA A 78 -10.25 6.81 9.03
C ALA A 78 -10.12 7.86 10.15
N GLY A 79 -8.88 8.11 10.59
CA GLY A 79 -8.56 9.05 11.67
C GLY A 79 -8.58 8.43 13.08
N GLU A 80 -9.05 7.21 13.27
CA GLU A 80 -9.09 6.53 14.58
C GLU A 80 -7.95 5.49 14.68
N PRO A 81 -6.88 5.75 15.45
CA PRO A 81 -5.77 4.81 15.56
C PRO A 81 -6.15 3.51 16.27
N VAL A 82 -5.66 2.39 15.74
CA VAL A 82 -5.79 1.05 16.33
C VAL A 82 -4.42 0.59 16.86
N ARG A 83 -4.40 -0.02 18.04
CA ARG A 83 -3.18 -0.55 18.65
C ARG A 83 -3.15 -2.06 18.60
N VAL A 84 -2.05 -2.62 18.07
CA VAL A 84 -1.79 -4.06 18.01
C VAL A 84 -0.31 -4.29 18.32
N ASP A 85 0.00 -5.10 19.31
CA ASP A 85 1.35 -5.53 19.67
C ASP A 85 2.40 -4.39 19.73
N GLY A 86 2.06 -3.30 20.42
CA GLY A 86 2.95 -2.15 20.58
C GLY A 86 3.05 -1.21 19.36
N LEU A 87 2.38 -1.54 18.26
CA LEU A 87 2.23 -0.68 17.09
C LEU A 87 0.91 0.11 17.17
N ALA A 88 0.93 1.35 16.70
CA ALA A 88 -0.30 2.10 16.46
C ALA A 88 -0.46 2.34 14.96
N LEU A 89 -1.56 1.83 14.40
CA LEU A 89 -1.93 2.04 13.01
C LEU A 89 -3.01 3.09 12.93
N GLU A 90 -2.75 4.15 12.21
CA GLU A 90 -3.70 5.22 11.95
C GLU A 90 -4.18 5.12 10.50
N PRO A 91 -5.43 4.67 10.24
CA PRO A 91 -6.00 4.69 8.91
C PRO A 91 -6.33 6.11 8.47
N TYR A 92 -6.12 6.44 7.20
CA TYR A 92 -6.57 7.69 6.60
C TYR A 92 -7.21 7.44 5.23
N ALA A 93 -8.25 8.20 4.90
CA ALA A 93 -8.99 8.00 3.65
C ALA A 93 -8.12 8.31 2.43
N THR A 94 -8.20 7.44 1.42
CA THR A 94 -7.59 7.62 0.10
C THR A 94 -8.63 7.99 -0.95
N SER A 95 -8.18 8.53 -2.07
CA SER A 95 -9.02 8.84 -3.22
C SER A 95 -8.90 7.70 -4.23
N HIS A 96 -9.75 6.69 -4.09
CA HIS A 96 -9.75 5.50 -4.92
C HIS A 96 -11.17 5.01 -5.23
N ASP A 97 -11.34 4.25 -6.32
CA ASP A 97 -12.64 3.73 -6.78
C ASP A 97 -13.07 2.46 -6.01
N ALA A 98 -12.96 2.53 -4.70
CA ALA A 98 -13.39 1.51 -3.76
C ALA A 98 -14.44 2.07 -2.79
N ARG A 99 -15.12 1.20 -2.06
CA ARG A 99 -16.29 1.58 -1.24
C ARG A 99 -15.94 2.52 -0.09
N GLU A 100 -14.81 2.25 0.59
CA GLU A 100 -14.32 3.04 1.73
C GLU A 100 -12.83 2.77 1.93
N SER A 101 -12.02 3.24 0.94
CA SER A 101 -10.58 2.97 0.91
C SER A 101 -9.81 3.78 1.95
N VAL A 102 -8.82 3.14 2.55
CA VAL A 102 -7.88 3.74 3.49
C VAL A 102 -6.45 3.31 3.18
N ALA A 103 -5.50 4.16 3.54
CA ALA A 103 -4.11 3.80 3.71
C ALA A 103 -3.71 3.99 5.18
N TYR A 104 -2.47 3.68 5.54
CA TYR A 104 -2.08 3.61 6.94
C TYR A 104 -0.81 4.38 7.24
N VAL A 105 -0.79 5.00 8.41
CA VAL A 105 0.46 5.40 9.06
C VAL A 105 0.68 4.47 10.24
N VAL A 106 1.88 3.89 10.34
CA VAL A 106 2.24 3.00 11.42
C VAL A 106 3.25 3.70 12.33
N HIS A 107 2.94 3.73 13.61
CA HIS A 107 3.82 4.29 14.64
C HIS A 107 4.34 3.19 15.56
N CYS A 108 5.64 3.20 15.83
CA CYS A 108 6.31 2.36 16.81
C CYS A 108 7.31 3.22 17.58
N LYS A 109 7.08 3.46 18.87
CA LYS A 109 7.92 4.39 19.68
C LYS A 109 8.05 5.75 18.96
N ASN A 110 9.28 6.15 18.61
CA ASN A 110 9.55 7.41 17.89
C ASN A 110 9.69 7.20 16.37
N ARG A 111 9.30 6.04 15.85
CA ARG A 111 9.39 5.72 14.43
C ARG A 111 8.03 5.80 13.77
N LYS A 112 8.04 6.23 12.52
CA LYS A 112 6.85 6.38 11.69
C LYS A 112 7.09 5.79 10.31
N LEU A 113 6.20 4.91 9.88
CA LEU A 113 6.13 4.40 8.52
C LEU A 113 4.85 4.95 7.88
N GLY A 114 4.97 5.53 6.69
CA GLY A 114 3.83 5.93 5.87
C GLY A 114 3.60 4.91 4.76
N HIS A 115 2.37 4.40 4.66
CA HIS A 115 1.92 3.52 3.59
C HIS A 115 0.88 4.25 2.74
N ALA A 116 1.11 4.33 1.45
CA ALA A 116 0.32 5.11 0.50
C ALA A 116 0.19 4.35 -0.83
N THR A 117 -0.88 3.60 -0.99
CA THR A 117 -1.22 2.86 -2.21
C THR A 117 -2.65 3.19 -2.64
N ASP A 118 -2.93 2.96 -3.91
CA ASP A 118 -4.27 3.12 -4.49
C ASP A 118 -4.85 4.51 -4.25
N MET A 119 -4.14 5.47 -4.80
CA MET A 119 -4.52 6.88 -4.74
C MET A 119 -4.57 7.48 -6.14
N GLY A 120 -5.75 7.83 -6.62
CA GLY A 120 -5.90 8.56 -7.88
C GLY A 120 -5.47 10.03 -7.75
N THR A 121 -5.41 10.56 -6.53
CA THR A 121 -4.87 11.89 -6.25
C THR A 121 -4.38 11.99 -4.80
N ILE A 122 -3.39 12.84 -4.60
CA ILE A 122 -2.81 13.10 -3.27
C ILE A 122 -3.69 14.13 -2.55
N THR A 123 -4.49 13.68 -1.60
CA THR A 123 -5.31 14.56 -0.78
C THR A 123 -4.44 15.37 0.21
N PRO A 124 -4.90 16.55 0.67
CA PRO A 124 -4.22 17.29 1.75
C PRO A 124 -4.01 16.43 3.00
N THR A 125 -4.98 15.57 3.34
CA THR A 125 -4.90 14.65 4.47
C THR A 125 -3.79 13.62 4.26
N ALA A 126 -3.72 12.97 3.09
CA ALA A 126 -2.66 12.01 2.77
C ALA A 126 -1.27 12.66 2.87
N ARG A 127 -1.11 13.86 2.28
CA ARG A 127 0.14 14.62 2.35
C ARG A 127 0.56 14.91 3.79
N GLU A 128 -0.37 15.36 4.63
CA GLU A 128 -0.08 15.65 6.05
C GLU A 128 0.28 14.38 6.83
N LYS A 129 -0.45 13.29 6.60
CA LYS A 129 -0.19 12.00 7.25
C LYS A 129 1.16 11.40 6.87
N LEU A 130 1.67 11.64 5.67
CA LEU A 130 2.95 11.11 5.21
C LEU A 130 4.17 11.94 5.64
N LYS A 131 3.98 13.20 6.06
CA LYS A 131 5.07 14.03 6.58
C LYS A 131 5.78 13.39 7.77
N ASN A 132 7.08 13.65 7.88
CA ASN A 132 7.93 13.18 8.96
C ASN A 132 7.98 11.65 9.10
N ALA A 133 7.70 10.90 8.03
CA ALA A 133 7.88 9.46 8.00
C ALA A 133 9.38 9.12 7.90
N HIS A 134 9.80 8.06 8.62
CA HIS A 134 11.15 7.51 8.52
C HIS A 134 11.28 6.54 7.35
N VAL A 135 10.19 5.86 7.01
CA VAL A 135 10.06 4.99 5.84
C VAL A 135 8.76 5.32 5.13
N LEU A 136 8.79 5.39 3.80
CA LEU A 136 7.61 5.57 2.96
C LEU A 136 7.46 4.37 2.01
N LEU A 137 6.28 3.76 2.00
CA LEU A 137 5.84 2.80 1.01
C LEU A 137 4.84 3.52 0.11
N VAL A 138 5.22 3.85 -1.12
CA VAL A 138 4.42 4.75 -1.98
C VAL A 138 4.16 4.13 -3.33
N GLU A 139 2.92 4.24 -3.78
CA GLU A 139 2.53 3.85 -5.13
C GLU A 139 3.26 4.69 -6.19
N SER A 140 3.79 4.01 -7.22
CA SER A 140 4.27 4.59 -8.47
C SER A 140 3.73 3.72 -9.60
N ASN A 141 2.43 3.88 -9.91
CA ASN A 141 1.71 2.87 -10.69
C ASN A 141 2.09 2.88 -12.16
N HIS A 142 2.04 4.01 -12.83
CA HIS A 142 2.21 4.08 -14.27
C HIS A 142 3.05 5.26 -14.73
N ASP A 143 3.72 5.06 -15.83
CA ASP A 143 4.23 6.11 -16.67
C ASP A 143 3.12 6.62 -17.58
N VAL A 144 2.96 7.93 -17.70
CA VAL A 144 1.84 8.54 -18.43
C VAL A 144 1.90 8.23 -19.92
N GLU A 145 3.10 8.27 -20.52
CA GLU A 145 3.27 8.01 -21.95
C GLU A 145 3.08 6.52 -22.26
N MET A 146 3.63 5.62 -21.45
CA MET A 146 3.40 4.18 -21.60
C MET A 146 1.92 3.82 -21.48
N LEU A 147 1.19 4.42 -20.54
CA LEU A 147 -0.24 4.21 -20.39
C LEU A 147 -0.99 4.71 -21.62
N ASP A 148 -0.61 5.87 -22.18
CA ASP A 148 -1.28 6.45 -23.35
C ASP A 148 -1.13 5.60 -24.61
N VAL A 149 0.05 5.07 -24.86
CA VAL A 149 0.30 4.21 -26.02
C VAL A 149 0.05 2.73 -25.74
N GLY A 150 -0.12 2.34 -24.47
CA GLY A 150 -0.27 0.96 -24.03
C GLY A 150 -1.54 0.27 -24.54
N PRO A 151 -1.65 -1.05 -24.34
CA PRO A 151 -2.70 -1.87 -24.96
C PRO A 151 -4.07 -1.77 -24.27
N TYR A 152 -4.20 -1.05 -23.17
CA TYR A 152 -5.45 -0.99 -22.42
C TYR A 152 -6.54 -0.23 -23.19
N PRO A 153 -7.82 -0.66 -23.09
CA PRO A 153 -8.95 0.08 -23.64
C PRO A 153 -9.00 1.50 -23.08
N TRP A 154 -9.51 2.42 -23.91
CA TRP A 154 -9.62 3.84 -23.53
C TRP A 154 -10.31 4.07 -22.18
N SER A 155 -11.40 3.37 -21.91
CA SER A 155 -12.13 3.47 -20.63
C SER A 155 -11.25 3.10 -19.43
N VAL A 156 -10.39 2.08 -19.56
CA VAL A 156 -9.46 1.66 -18.50
C VAL A 156 -8.37 2.72 -18.31
N LYS A 157 -7.81 3.27 -19.39
CA LYS A 157 -6.83 4.36 -19.31
C LYS A 157 -7.40 5.59 -18.60
N GLN A 158 -8.64 5.97 -18.93
CA GLN A 158 -9.31 7.09 -18.28
C GLN A 158 -9.57 6.83 -16.79
N ARG A 159 -9.96 5.61 -16.43
CA ARG A 159 -10.11 5.19 -15.02
C ARG A 159 -8.79 5.32 -14.27
N ILE A 160 -7.70 4.78 -14.80
CA ILE A 160 -6.36 4.83 -14.18
C ILE A 160 -5.92 6.28 -13.95
N LYS A 161 -6.09 7.16 -14.95
CA LYS A 161 -5.73 8.58 -14.87
C LYS A 161 -6.68 9.43 -14.03
N SER A 162 -7.81 8.90 -13.63
CA SER A 162 -8.82 9.68 -12.90
C SER A 162 -8.38 9.99 -11.47
N LYS A 163 -9.06 10.93 -10.83
CA LYS A 163 -8.86 11.24 -9.40
C LYS A 163 -9.13 10.07 -8.45
N LEU A 164 -9.75 9.00 -8.95
CA LEU A 164 -10.05 7.78 -8.22
C LEU A 164 -9.23 6.58 -8.74
N GLY A 165 -8.29 6.80 -9.66
CA GLY A 165 -7.43 5.77 -10.22
C GLY A 165 -6.17 5.53 -9.40
N HIS A 166 -4.99 5.75 -10.04
CA HIS A 166 -3.69 5.47 -9.46
C HIS A 166 -2.70 6.62 -9.70
N LEU A 167 -1.69 6.75 -8.84
CA LEU A 167 -0.63 7.74 -9.02
C LEU A 167 0.27 7.38 -10.20
N SER A 168 0.50 8.35 -11.07
CA SER A 168 1.59 8.26 -12.05
C SER A 168 2.96 8.39 -11.36
N ASN A 169 4.04 8.08 -12.08
CA ASN A 169 5.40 8.28 -11.60
C ASN A 169 5.65 9.75 -11.22
N GLU A 170 5.13 10.70 -12.01
CA GLU A 170 5.27 12.14 -11.76
C GLU A 170 4.50 12.55 -10.49
N ALA A 171 3.26 12.08 -10.33
CA ALA A 171 2.47 12.39 -9.15
C ALA A 171 3.09 11.78 -7.87
N CYS A 172 3.67 10.59 -7.96
CA CYS A 172 4.50 10.00 -6.91
C CYS A 172 5.70 10.90 -6.60
N GLY A 173 6.43 11.35 -7.62
CA GLY A 173 7.54 12.28 -7.49
C GLY A 173 7.15 13.58 -6.78
N ASP A 174 6.04 14.20 -7.18
CA ASP A 174 5.51 15.42 -6.56
C ASP A 174 5.18 15.21 -5.07
N LEU A 175 4.61 14.05 -4.71
CA LEU A 175 4.41 13.70 -3.31
C LEU A 175 5.74 13.62 -2.58
N LEU A 176 6.68 12.84 -3.10
CA LEU A 176 7.99 12.62 -2.49
C LEU A 176 8.76 13.93 -2.31
N ALA A 177 8.73 14.84 -3.29
CA ALA A 177 9.36 16.16 -3.18
C ALA A 177 8.80 16.98 -2.00
N THR A 178 7.51 16.82 -1.67
CA THR A 178 6.88 17.58 -0.60
C THR A 178 7.01 16.96 0.79
N VAL A 179 7.23 15.63 0.89
CA VAL A 179 7.31 14.91 2.18
C VAL A 179 8.71 14.46 2.54
N SER A 180 9.68 14.57 1.60
CA SER A 180 11.07 14.24 1.87
C SER A 180 11.71 15.21 2.86
N HIS A 181 12.51 14.67 3.76
CA HIS A 181 13.22 15.41 4.80
C HIS A 181 14.47 14.63 5.27
N SER A 182 15.36 15.27 6.02
CA SER A 182 16.62 14.67 6.47
C SER A 182 16.47 13.42 7.35
N GLY A 183 15.32 13.21 7.97
CA GLY A 183 15.01 12.02 8.78
C GLY A 183 14.39 10.85 7.99
N LEU A 184 14.05 11.05 6.72
CA LEU A 184 13.55 9.99 5.84
C LEU A 184 14.70 9.06 5.48
N LYS A 185 14.61 7.80 5.90
CA LYS A 185 15.66 6.81 5.70
C LYS A 185 15.51 6.04 4.39
N GLN A 186 14.26 5.66 4.07
CA GLN A 186 14.00 4.81 2.93
C GLN A 186 12.64 5.09 2.29
N VAL A 187 12.60 4.98 0.97
CA VAL A 187 11.38 4.96 0.16
C VAL A 187 11.30 3.62 -0.57
N VAL A 188 10.16 2.97 -0.48
CA VAL A 188 9.84 1.78 -1.30
C VAL A 188 8.78 2.20 -2.31
N LEU A 189 9.15 2.23 -3.59
CA LEU A 189 8.20 2.39 -4.66
C LEU A 189 7.50 1.06 -4.89
N MET A 190 6.18 1.08 -4.83
CA MET A 190 5.36 -0.12 -4.90
C MET A 190 4.17 0.06 -5.84
N HIS A 191 3.41 -1.00 -6.05
CA HIS A 191 2.20 -1.01 -6.88
C HIS A 191 2.45 -0.57 -8.34
N LEU A 192 3.61 -0.94 -8.90
CA LEU A 192 3.96 -0.64 -10.28
C LEU A 192 3.14 -1.50 -11.25
N SER A 193 2.57 -0.86 -12.27
CA SER A 193 1.90 -1.58 -13.37
C SER A 193 2.91 -2.38 -14.18
N HIS A 194 2.65 -3.67 -14.36
CA HIS A 194 3.48 -4.53 -15.19
C HIS A 194 3.44 -4.16 -16.68
N THR A 195 2.33 -3.55 -17.14
CA THR A 195 2.11 -3.22 -18.54
C THR A 195 2.42 -1.78 -18.89
N ASN A 196 2.14 -0.85 -17.96
CA ASN A 196 2.18 0.59 -18.23
C ASN A 196 3.24 1.32 -17.39
N ASN A 197 4.26 0.60 -16.91
CA ASN A 197 5.38 1.19 -16.20
C ASN A 197 6.66 0.40 -16.47
N HIS A 198 7.79 1.06 -16.26
CA HIS A 198 9.09 0.43 -16.23
C HIS A 198 9.77 0.77 -14.89
N PRO A 199 10.32 -0.22 -14.15
CA PRO A 199 10.95 0.03 -12.85
C PRO A 199 12.00 1.13 -12.85
N GLU A 200 12.83 1.20 -13.91
CA GLU A 200 13.85 2.25 -14.03
C GLU A 200 13.24 3.63 -14.23
N ILE A 201 12.15 3.78 -14.99
CA ILE A 201 11.47 5.06 -15.18
C ILE A 201 10.91 5.54 -13.85
N ALA A 202 10.17 4.69 -13.14
CA ALA A 202 9.64 5.00 -11.81
C ALA A 202 10.75 5.43 -10.84
N TYR A 203 11.87 4.69 -10.83
CA TYR A 203 13.02 4.98 -9.99
C TYR A 203 13.66 6.34 -10.32
N ILE A 204 13.94 6.62 -11.60
CA ILE A 204 14.59 7.86 -12.05
C ILE A 204 13.70 9.05 -11.75
N THR A 205 12.38 8.95 -12.03
CA THR A 205 11.42 10.03 -11.77
C THR A 205 11.36 10.38 -10.29
N ALA A 206 11.20 9.37 -9.44
CA ALA A 206 11.17 9.57 -7.99
C ALA A 206 12.50 10.14 -7.45
N ARG A 207 13.64 9.63 -7.94
CA ARG A 207 14.98 10.10 -7.54
C ARG A 207 15.21 11.56 -7.91
N GLN A 208 14.82 11.96 -9.10
CA GLN A 208 14.93 13.35 -9.55
C GLN A 208 14.09 14.28 -8.68
N ALA A 209 12.86 13.89 -8.36
CA ALA A 209 11.97 14.67 -7.52
C ALA A 209 12.48 14.84 -6.07
N MET A 210 13.11 13.80 -5.51
CA MET A 210 13.66 13.83 -4.15
C MET A 210 14.97 14.62 -4.04
N GLY A 211 15.69 14.82 -5.14
CA GLY A 211 16.96 15.57 -5.17
C GLY A 211 17.99 15.03 -4.18
N SER A 212 18.47 15.88 -3.27
CA SER A 212 19.47 15.50 -2.26
C SER A 212 18.97 14.51 -1.19
N HIS A 213 17.66 14.28 -1.11
CA HIS A 213 17.06 13.34 -0.15
C HIS A 213 16.89 11.92 -0.71
N ALA A 214 17.35 11.65 -1.92
CA ALA A 214 17.22 10.36 -2.63
C ALA A 214 18.19 9.26 -2.11
N HIS A 215 18.39 9.13 -0.80
CA HIS A 215 19.47 8.31 -0.27
C HIS A 215 19.24 6.80 -0.36
N GLN A 216 18.02 6.34 -0.13
CA GLN A 216 17.70 4.91 -0.17
C GLN A 216 16.32 4.70 -0.77
N MET A 217 16.29 4.26 -2.03
CA MET A 217 15.06 3.85 -2.70
C MET A 217 15.14 2.38 -3.09
N VAL A 218 14.05 1.66 -2.85
CA VAL A 218 13.85 0.27 -3.25
C VAL A 218 12.62 0.18 -4.13
N LEU A 219 12.68 -0.68 -5.12
CA LEU A 219 11.53 -1.04 -5.95
C LEU A 219 10.94 -2.36 -5.45
N ALA A 220 9.69 -2.37 -5.03
CA ALA A 220 8.96 -3.58 -4.76
C ALA A 220 8.71 -4.35 -6.06
N GLN A 221 8.81 -5.68 -6.01
CA GLN A 221 8.60 -6.55 -7.16
C GLN A 221 7.36 -7.42 -6.97
N GLN A 222 6.70 -7.75 -8.08
CA GLN A 222 5.46 -8.53 -8.03
C GLN A 222 5.69 -10.01 -7.73
N ASP A 223 6.86 -10.56 -8.04
CA ASP A 223 7.18 -11.98 -7.98
C ASP A 223 7.95 -12.42 -6.74
N ARG A 224 8.48 -11.47 -5.97
CA ARG A 224 9.27 -11.76 -4.76
C ARG A 224 9.11 -10.70 -3.67
N ALA A 225 9.46 -11.08 -2.44
CA ALA A 225 9.56 -10.14 -1.34
C ALA A 225 10.82 -9.25 -1.51
N THR A 226 10.73 -8.00 -1.07
CA THR A 226 11.92 -7.15 -0.87
C THR A 226 12.72 -7.64 0.34
N GLU A 227 13.95 -7.20 0.45
CA GLU A 227 14.69 -7.32 1.71
C GLU A 227 13.96 -6.58 2.85
N LEU A 228 14.26 -6.97 4.09
CA LEU A 228 13.70 -6.29 5.26
C LEU A 228 14.17 -4.84 5.33
N VAL A 229 13.24 -3.95 5.58
CA VAL A 229 13.48 -2.52 5.75
C VAL A 229 13.40 -2.18 7.24
N GLU A 230 14.45 -1.58 7.78
CA GLU A 230 14.47 -1.10 9.16
C GLU A 230 13.90 0.32 9.27
N VAL A 231 12.97 0.53 10.21
CA VAL A 231 12.29 1.82 10.43
C VAL A 231 12.94 2.62 11.57
#